data_62edad3a7bd4dc5cb64772d5342f31aa
#
_entry.id   62edad3a7bd4dc5cb64772d5342f31aa
#
_cell.length_a   1.000
_cell.length_b   1.000
_cell.length_c   1.000
_cell.angle_alpha   90.00
_cell.angle_beta   90.00
_cell.angle_gamma   90.00
#
_symmetry.space_group_name_H-M   'P 1'
#
loop_
_entity.id
_entity.type
_entity.pdbx_description
1 polymer ?
#
loop_
_entity_poly.entity_id
_entity_poly.type
_entity_poly.pdbx_seq_one_letter_code
_entity_poly.pdbx_strand_id
1 'polypeptide(L)'
;MARLIQSACTLRFAEHEFVEFFSMVSPLDEEACSYTYSARRDGLELVLTVFPVAGEIYADVFRDGVKQSIISSRLRDCTHSRIVRLGAVQWLEIGRPPVPTPHADAHLSWGLRLAIDPHLRIEPINENEG
;
A
#
# COMPACT_ATOMS: atom_id res chain seq x y z
N MET A 1 13.34 -5.34 22.95
CA MET A 1 13.78 -5.67 21.61
C MET A 1 12.71 -5.35 20.57
N ALA A 2 11.47 -5.78 20.83
CA ALA A 2 10.40 -5.46 19.89
C ALA A 2 10.27 -3.96 19.67
N ARG A 3 10.49 -3.17 20.72
CA ARG A 3 10.38 -1.74 20.61
C ARG A 3 11.40 -1.16 19.63
N LEU A 4 12.64 -1.67 19.68
CA LEU A 4 13.67 -1.21 18.76
C LEU A 4 13.33 -1.56 17.32
N ILE A 5 12.77 -2.76 17.13
CA ILE A 5 12.35 -3.17 15.77
C ILE A 5 11.28 -2.23 15.24
N GLN A 6 10.30 -1.90 16.08
CA GLN A 6 9.22 -1.01 15.67
C GLN A 6 9.75 0.39 15.32
N SER A 7 10.67 0.90 16.11
CA SER A 7 11.20 2.24 15.85
C SER A 7 12.10 2.26 14.62
N ALA A 8 12.52 1.09 14.14
CA ALA A 8 13.32 1.01 12.92
C ALA A 8 12.49 0.89 11.65
N CYS A 9 11.15 0.78 11.76
CA CYS A 9 10.31 0.68 10.59
C CYS A 9 10.27 2.00 9.84
N THR A 10 10.56 1.94 8.55
CA THR A 10 10.50 3.12 7.68
C THR A 10 9.06 3.53 7.43
N LEU A 11 8.19 2.55 7.17
CA LEU A 11 6.79 2.83 6.89
C LEU A 11 5.98 2.75 8.17
N ARG A 12 5.22 3.79 8.46
CA ARG A 12 4.25 3.79 9.55
C ARG A 12 3.06 2.94 9.13
N PHE A 13 3.10 1.68 9.51
CA PHE A 13 2.15 0.69 9.00
C PHE A 13 0.98 0.56 9.96
N ALA A 14 -0.17 1.05 9.55
CA ALA A 14 -1.41 0.91 10.30
C ALA A 14 -2.14 -0.34 9.79
N GLU A 15 -1.79 -1.50 10.34
CA GLU A 15 -2.28 -2.77 9.85
C GLU A 15 -3.80 -2.82 9.76
N HIS A 16 -4.48 -2.23 10.76
CA HIS A 16 -5.94 -2.28 10.79
C HIS A 16 -6.58 -1.59 9.57
N GLU A 17 -5.93 -0.56 9.04
CA GLU A 17 -6.45 0.10 7.85
C GLU A 17 -6.37 -0.80 6.63
N PHE A 18 -5.28 -1.56 6.51
CA PHE A 18 -5.14 -2.51 5.40
C PHE A 18 -6.14 -3.64 5.51
N VAL A 19 -6.35 -4.16 6.73
CA VAL A 19 -7.35 -5.19 6.97
C VAL A 19 -8.74 -4.70 6.57
N GLU A 20 -9.06 -3.48 6.94
CA GLU A 20 -10.37 -2.91 6.62
C GLU A 20 -10.51 -2.68 5.12
N PHE A 21 -9.48 -2.14 4.50
CA PHE A 21 -9.52 -1.81 3.07
C PHE A 21 -9.69 -3.07 2.22
N PHE A 22 -8.93 -4.12 2.53
CA PHE A 22 -8.96 -5.37 1.74
C PHE A 22 -9.95 -6.38 2.27
N SER A 23 -10.57 -6.15 3.43
CA SER A 23 -11.50 -7.09 4.08
C SER A 23 -10.85 -8.44 4.31
N MET A 24 -9.58 -8.44 4.67
CA MET A 24 -8.86 -9.67 4.97
C MET A 24 -7.73 -9.39 5.94
N VAL A 25 -7.37 -10.42 6.71
CA VAL A 25 -6.23 -10.37 7.60
C VAL A 25 -5.07 -11.07 6.92
N SER A 26 -3.90 -10.44 6.94
CA SER A 26 -2.69 -11.07 6.43
C SER A 26 -1.78 -11.37 7.62
N PRO A 27 -1.40 -12.64 7.83
CA PRO A 27 -0.39 -12.92 8.85
C PRO A 27 0.95 -12.35 8.41
N LEU A 28 1.78 -12.02 9.39
CA LEU A 28 3.13 -11.56 9.11
C LEU A 28 3.95 -12.74 8.58
N ASP A 29 4.61 -12.52 7.46
CA ASP A 29 5.64 -13.44 7.00
C ASP A 29 6.92 -13.07 7.73
N GLU A 30 7.29 -13.85 8.72
CA GLU A 30 8.39 -13.48 9.59
C GLU A 30 9.74 -13.49 8.87
N GLU A 31 9.92 -14.37 7.91
CA GLU A 31 11.18 -14.39 7.17
C GLU A 31 11.35 -13.16 6.30
N ALA A 32 10.30 -12.79 5.59
CA ALA A 32 10.35 -11.65 4.69
C ALA A 32 10.03 -10.34 5.40
N CYS A 33 9.50 -10.38 6.63
CA CYS A 33 9.02 -9.21 7.36
C CYS A 33 7.99 -8.45 6.51
N SER A 34 7.00 -9.18 6.01
CA SER A 34 6.04 -8.61 5.07
C SER A 34 4.62 -9.06 5.36
N TYR A 35 3.68 -8.28 4.83
CA TYR A 35 2.26 -8.58 4.84
C TYR A 35 1.77 -8.58 3.40
N THR A 36 0.83 -9.47 3.09
CA THR A 36 0.30 -9.56 1.72
C THR A 36 -1.22 -9.50 1.75
N TYR A 37 -1.77 -8.64 0.92
CA TYR A 37 -3.21 -8.44 0.79
C TYR A 37 -3.61 -8.60 -0.66
N SER A 38 -4.83 -9.03 -0.91
CA SER A 38 -5.30 -9.20 -2.27
C SER A 38 -6.78 -8.88 -2.39
N ALA A 39 -7.19 -8.54 -3.61
CA ALA A 39 -8.58 -8.29 -3.93
C ALA A 39 -8.81 -8.64 -5.39
N ARG A 40 -9.99 -9.19 -5.69
CA ARG A 40 -10.36 -9.56 -7.05
C ARG A 40 -11.58 -8.79 -7.48
N ARG A 41 -11.52 -8.25 -8.70
CA ARG A 41 -12.65 -7.56 -9.32
C ARG A 41 -12.53 -7.71 -10.84
N ASP A 42 -13.64 -8.08 -11.48
CA ASP A 42 -13.73 -8.06 -12.95
C ASP A 42 -12.65 -8.91 -13.64
N GLY A 43 -12.34 -10.08 -13.08
CA GLY A 43 -11.36 -10.97 -13.67
C GLY A 43 -9.92 -10.57 -13.44
N LEU A 44 -9.69 -9.60 -12.56
CA LEU A 44 -8.36 -9.15 -12.21
C LEU A 44 -8.12 -9.36 -10.73
N GLU A 45 -6.86 -9.60 -10.38
CA GLU A 45 -6.47 -9.73 -8.98
C GLU A 45 -5.34 -8.75 -8.69
N LEU A 46 -5.56 -7.90 -7.69
CA LEU A 46 -4.53 -7.01 -7.15
C LEU A 46 -3.89 -7.72 -5.96
N VAL A 47 -2.57 -7.80 -5.95
CA VAL A 47 -1.81 -8.33 -4.82
C VAL A 47 -0.86 -7.24 -4.34
N LEU A 48 -1.00 -6.85 -3.09
CA LEU A 48 -0.16 -5.84 -2.47
C LEU A 48 0.69 -6.49 -1.40
N THR A 49 2.00 -6.36 -1.50
CA THR A 49 2.93 -6.83 -0.47
C THR A 49 3.59 -5.62 0.17
N VAL A 50 3.56 -5.57 1.49
CA VAL A 50 4.06 -4.44 2.27
C VAL A 50 5.22 -4.91 3.13
N PHE A 51 6.34 -4.20 3.05
CA PHE A 51 7.53 -4.45 3.85
C PHE A 51 7.75 -3.24 4.75
N PRO A 52 7.11 -3.20 5.94
CA PRO A 52 7.14 -1.98 6.75
C PRO A 52 8.54 -1.57 7.20
N VAL A 53 9.40 -2.54 7.52
CA VAL A 53 10.74 -2.22 8.00
C VAL A 53 11.54 -1.51 6.92
N ALA A 54 11.46 -2.01 5.70
CA ALA A 54 12.20 -1.44 4.58
C ALA A 54 11.51 -0.24 3.94
N GLY A 55 10.22 -0.06 4.21
CA GLY A 55 9.47 1.00 3.57
C GLY A 55 9.19 0.73 2.10
N GLU A 56 9.05 -0.55 1.74
CA GLU A 56 8.83 -0.93 0.35
C GLU A 56 7.44 -1.51 0.18
N ILE A 57 6.89 -1.32 -1.00
CA ILE A 57 5.65 -1.98 -1.38
C ILE A 57 5.78 -2.53 -2.80
N TYR A 58 5.14 -3.67 -3.01
CA TYR A 58 5.01 -4.29 -4.33
C TYR A 58 3.52 -4.40 -4.63
N ALA A 59 3.08 -3.81 -5.74
CA ALA A 59 1.69 -3.89 -6.15
C ALA A 59 1.64 -4.54 -7.52
N ASP A 60 1.04 -5.71 -7.60
CA ASP A 60 0.96 -6.49 -8.82
C ASP A 60 -0.49 -6.74 -9.19
N VAL A 61 -0.79 -6.69 -10.48
CA VAL A 61 -2.13 -7.03 -10.97
C VAL A 61 -2.00 -8.18 -11.92
N PHE A 62 -2.84 -9.19 -11.70
CA PHE A 62 -2.87 -10.40 -12.51
C PHE A 62 -4.24 -10.55 -13.16
N ARG A 63 -4.27 -11.17 -14.32
CA ARG A 63 -5.53 -11.63 -14.91
C ARG A 63 -5.81 -13.02 -14.39
N ASP A 64 -7.10 -13.32 -14.14
CA ASP A 64 -7.48 -14.63 -13.63
C ASP A 64 -6.89 -15.75 -14.49
N GLY A 65 -6.28 -16.73 -13.83
CA GLY A 65 -5.71 -17.88 -14.48
C GLY A 65 -4.35 -17.67 -15.14
N VAL A 66 -3.80 -16.45 -15.04
CA VAL A 66 -2.49 -16.13 -15.62
C VAL A 66 -1.52 -15.85 -14.48
N LYS A 67 -0.38 -16.52 -14.50
CA LYS A 67 0.60 -16.38 -13.42
C LYS A 67 1.47 -15.15 -13.55
N GLN A 68 1.61 -14.62 -14.76
CA GLN A 68 2.45 -13.45 -14.99
C GLN A 68 1.62 -12.21 -14.77
N SER A 69 2.18 -11.25 -14.02
CA SER A 69 1.48 -10.00 -13.75
C SER A 69 1.39 -9.16 -15.02
N ILE A 70 0.28 -8.43 -15.17
CA ILE A 70 0.12 -7.49 -16.27
C ILE A 70 0.57 -6.09 -15.87
N ILE A 71 0.56 -5.80 -14.57
CA ILE A 71 1.09 -4.55 -14.02
C ILE A 71 1.89 -4.93 -12.79
N SER A 72 3.08 -4.36 -12.67
CA SER A 72 3.92 -4.59 -11.50
C SER A 72 4.55 -3.27 -11.12
N SER A 73 4.30 -2.82 -9.89
CA SER A 73 4.85 -1.57 -9.38
C SER A 73 5.61 -1.86 -8.09
N ARG A 74 6.78 -1.27 -7.96
CA ARG A 74 7.61 -1.42 -6.76
C ARG A 74 8.06 -0.04 -6.33
N LEU A 75 7.75 0.31 -5.09
CA LEU A 75 8.12 1.60 -4.53
C LEU A 75 8.99 1.39 -3.31
N ARG A 76 9.93 2.31 -3.11
CA ARG A 76 10.82 2.31 -1.97
C ARG A 76 10.67 3.60 -1.18
N ASP A 77 11.16 3.57 0.04
CA ASP A 77 11.19 4.77 0.90
C ASP A 77 9.81 5.32 1.17
N CYS A 78 8.82 4.44 1.23
CA CYS A 78 7.48 4.82 1.64
C CYS A 78 7.47 4.99 3.16
N THR A 79 6.92 6.09 3.63
CA THR A 79 6.91 6.39 5.06
C THR A 79 5.50 6.45 5.64
N HIS A 80 4.48 6.64 4.81
CA HIS A 80 3.11 6.84 5.27
C HIS A 80 2.12 6.05 4.42
N SER A 81 1.01 5.69 5.04
CA SER A 81 -0.15 5.17 4.33
C SER A 81 -1.38 5.78 4.96
N ARG A 82 -2.44 5.91 4.16
CA ARG A 82 -3.71 6.45 4.67
C ARG A 82 -4.84 6.05 3.75
N ILE A 83 -6.05 6.06 4.30
CA ILE A 83 -7.27 5.83 3.52
C ILE A 83 -7.91 7.18 3.26
N VAL A 84 -8.22 7.45 2.00
CA VAL A 84 -8.81 8.71 1.57
C VAL A 84 -10.06 8.41 0.77
N ARG A 85 -11.11 9.17 1.02
CA ARG A 85 -12.35 9.02 0.27
C ARG A 85 -12.48 10.22 -0.66
N LEU A 86 -12.52 9.97 -1.95
CA LEU A 86 -12.67 11.00 -2.97
C LEU A 86 -13.95 10.69 -3.73
N GLY A 87 -14.99 11.48 -3.49
CA GLY A 87 -16.31 11.18 -4.04
C GLY A 87 -16.82 9.88 -3.47
N ALA A 88 -17.24 8.97 -4.34
CA ALA A 88 -17.75 7.67 -3.93
C ALA A 88 -16.65 6.60 -3.84
N VAL A 89 -15.42 6.96 -4.13
CA VAL A 89 -14.33 5.99 -4.20
C VAL A 89 -13.43 6.12 -2.98
N GLN A 90 -13.12 4.98 -2.38
CA GLN A 90 -12.20 4.91 -1.27
C GLN A 90 -10.84 4.46 -1.79
N TRP A 91 -9.80 5.22 -1.44
CA TRP A 91 -8.45 4.95 -1.91
C TRP A 91 -7.55 4.62 -0.73
N LEU A 92 -6.64 3.68 -0.95
CA LEU A 92 -5.52 3.46 -0.05
C LEU A 92 -4.31 4.10 -0.69
N GLU A 93 -3.73 5.08 -0.01
CA GLU A 93 -2.54 5.79 -0.50
C GLU A 93 -1.34 5.36 0.31
N ILE A 94 -0.23 5.07 -0.35
CA ILE A 94 1.02 4.70 0.29
C ILE A 94 2.13 5.49 -0.38
N GLY A 95 2.96 6.17 0.43
CA GLY A 95 4.02 6.96 -0.17
C GLY A 95 4.70 7.88 0.82
N ARG A 96 5.01 9.09 0.38
CA ARG A 96 5.73 10.06 1.18
C ARG A 96 5.06 11.42 1.11
N PRO A 97 5.02 12.16 2.24
CA PRO A 97 4.63 13.56 2.21
C PRO A 97 5.75 14.41 1.61
N PRO A 98 5.45 15.65 1.19
CA PRO A 98 6.46 16.52 0.62
C PRO A 98 7.58 16.90 1.59
N VAL A 99 7.26 16.91 2.89
CA VAL A 99 8.22 17.22 3.95
C VAL A 99 8.06 16.15 5.02
N PRO A 100 9.15 15.59 5.54
CA PRO A 100 9.04 14.60 6.61
C PRO A 100 8.21 15.12 7.76
N THR A 101 7.30 14.28 8.25
CA THR A 101 6.38 14.64 9.31
C THR A 101 6.00 13.40 10.10
N PRO A 102 5.74 13.52 11.42
CA PRO A 102 5.24 12.40 12.20
C PRO A 102 3.73 12.22 12.10
N HIS A 103 3.01 13.10 11.43
CA HIS A 103 1.55 13.01 11.35
C HIS A 103 1.13 11.84 10.48
N ALA A 104 0.26 10.98 11.02
CA ALA A 104 -0.11 9.73 10.36
C ALA A 104 -0.94 9.99 9.09
N ASP A 105 -1.72 11.06 9.07
CA ASP A 105 -2.62 11.35 7.96
C ASP A 105 -2.10 12.47 7.07
N ALA A 106 -0.79 12.61 6.99
CA ALA A 106 -0.19 13.65 6.17
C ALA A 106 -0.55 13.45 4.70
N HIS A 107 -0.72 14.56 4.00
CA HIS A 107 -0.94 14.54 2.56
C HIS A 107 0.31 13.98 1.87
N LEU A 108 0.10 13.04 0.95
CA LEU A 108 1.21 12.39 0.25
C LEU A 108 1.40 13.05 -1.11
N SER A 109 2.64 13.42 -1.41
CA SER A 109 2.97 14.05 -2.69
C SER A 109 3.61 13.07 -3.66
N TRP A 110 3.98 11.89 -3.20
CA TRP A 110 4.60 10.87 -4.03
C TRP A 110 4.21 9.49 -3.49
N GLY A 111 3.92 8.58 -4.38
CA GLY A 111 3.59 7.23 -4.01
C GLY A 111 2.62 6.59 -4.96
N LEU A 112 1.74 5.77 -4.41
CA LEU A 112 0.78 4.99 -5.16
C LEU A 112 -0.55 5.03 -4.45
N ARG A 113 -1.64 5.11 -5.21
CA ARG A 113 -2.97 4.97 -4.65
C ARG A 113 -3.68 3.81 -5.31
N LEU A 114 -4.44 3.08 -4.52
CA LEU A 114 -5.15 1.88 -4.94
C LEU A 114 -6.62 2.02 -4.59
N ALA A 115 -7.50 1.57 -5.49
CA ALA A 115 -8.91 1.45 -5.19
C ALA A 115 -9.37 0.06 -5.59
N ILE A 116 -10.34 -0.48 -4.85
CA ILE A 116 -10.87 -1.81 -5.10
C ILE A 116 -12.28 -1.73 -5.67
N ASP A 117 -13.12 -0.87 -5.12
CA ASP A 117 -14.53 -0.78 -5.48
C ASP A 117 -14.81 0.52 -6.17
N PRO A 118 -15.63 0.52 -7.19
CA PRO A 118 -16.27 -0.66 -7.80
C PRO A 118 -15.32 -1.45 -8.69
N HIS A 119 -14.16 -0.89 -9.05
CA HIS A 119 -13.19 -1.54 -9.93
C HIS A 119 -11.80 -1.38 -9.35
N LEU A 120 -10.91 -2.29 -9.69
CA LEU A 120 -9.52 -2.15 -9.30
C LEU A 120 -8.90 -0.97 -10.04
N ARG A 121 -8.21 -0.12 -9.30
CA ARG A 121 -7.48 1.02 -9.88
C ARG A 121 -6.14 1.14 -9.21
N ILE A 122 -5.13 1.47 -9.98
CA ILE A 122 -3.79 1.78 -9.49
C ILE A 122 -3.37 3.05 -10.17
N GLU A 123 -3.05 4.07 -9.38
CA GLU A 123 -2.65 5.36 -9.92
C GLU A 123 -1.41 5.86 -9.17
N PRO A 124 -0.44 6.42 -9.88
CA PRO A 124 0.68 7.03 -9.20
C PRO A 124 0.27 8.35 -8.55
N ILE A 125 0.92 8.67 -7.45
CA ILE A 125 0.81 9.99 -6.84
C ILE A 125 2.11 10.70 -7.18
N ASN A 126 2.01 11.86 -7.82
CA ASN A 126 3.19 12.62 -8.21
C ASN A 126 2.81 14.09 -8.29
N GLU A 127 3.01 14.82 -7.22
CA GLU A 127 2.61 16.21 -7.10
C GLU A 127 3.81 17.13 -6.90
N ASN A 128 4.93 16.74 -7.44
CA ASN A 128 6.15 17.51 -7.21
C ASN A 128 6.44 18.51 -8.31
N GLU A 129 5.47 18.71 -9.17
CA GLU A 129 5.66 19.69 -10.22
C GLU A 129 5.49 21.04 -9.67
N GLY A 130 6.08 21.35 -8.76
CA GLY A 130 5.89 22.66 -8.18
C GLY A 130 6.20 23.77 -9.15
#